data_24a6bb6875f9318779edc496ff565b1f
#
_entry.id   24a6bb6875f9318779edc496ff565b1f
#
_cell.length_a   1.000
_cell.length_b   1.000
_cell.length_c   1.000
_cell.angle_alpha   90.00
_cell.angle_beta   90.00
_cell.angle_gamma   90.00
#
_symmetry.space_group_name_H-M   'P 1'
#
loop_
_entity.id
_entity.type
_entity.pdbx_description
1 polymer ?
#
loop_
_entity_poly.entity_id
_entity_poly.type
_entity_poly.pdbx_seq_one_letter_code
_entity_poly.pdbx_strand_id
1 'polypeptide(L)'
;MKHSESPLKKIFELTQHEWDHPAERAAVRDNFRKVCACRTPALGGEVYASAAGEKVFHHTCKSKCCPSCGNRATLLWLEEQWAALPDISFVGIVLTMPKVFWPVFKAHRHLQHDLPALGAAVLQQWAWNLYQVRLHIIVIQHTFGGRLNHFPHLHMMVSAGGLKPAEARWVEPLEFDREQIMILWRFAVTAYLWKANRDGLLRKSHLPEEFNDLIHEEVRRDYWHIHVTPTMSKKHFLGYAGRYIRRLPIAQSRILKVTEDEVVYLARAV
;
A
#
# COMPACT_ATOMS: atom_id res chain seq x y z
N MET A 1 -20.87 24.38 -0.45
CA MET A 1 -20.62 23.33 -1.46
C MET A 1 -21.55 22.18 -1.16
N LYS A 2 -22.47 21.81 -2.06
CA LYS A 2 -23.30 20.61 -1.95
C LYS A 2 -22.30 19.42 -1.90
N HIS A 3 -22.33 18.62 -0.84
CA HIS A 3 -21.56 17.38 -0.79
C HIS A 3 -22.12 16.47 -1.87
N SER A 4 -21.46 16.42 -3.04
CA SER A 4 -21.77 15.42 -4.05
C SER A 4 -21.58 14.06 -3.38
N GLU A 5 -22.58 13.23 -3.47
CA GLU A 5 -22.57 11.88 -2.91
C GLU A 5 -21.35 11.12 -3.46
N SER A 6 -20.55 10.55 -2.57
CA SER A 6 -19.33 9.85 -2.98
C SER A 6 -19.70 8.65 -3.86
N PRO A 7 -19.23 8.56 -5.13
CA PRO A 7 -19.53 7.40 -5.98
C PRO A 7 -19.15 6.08 -5.32
N LEU A 8 -18.05 6.03 -4.58
CA LEU A 8 -17.63 4.82 -3.88
C LEU A 8 -18.58 4.45 -2.72
N LYS A 9 -19.11 5.46 -2.01
CA LYS A 9 -20.12 5.22 -0.97
C LYS A 9 -21.39 4.64 -1.58
N LYS A 10 -21.86 5.21 -2.70
CA LYS A 10 -23.01 4.70 -3.45
C LYS A 10 -22.82 3.26 -3.89
N ILE A 11 -21.62 2.88 -4.36
CA ILE A 11 -21.33 1.48 -4.70
C ILE A 11 -21.50 0.57 -3.47
N PHE A 12 -20.96 0.96 -2.31
CA PHE A 12 -21.09 0.15 -1.09
C PHE A 12 -22.55 0.02 -0.63
N GLU A 13 -23.35 1.06 -0.80
CA GLU A 13 -24.78 1.03 -0.45
C GLU A 13 -25.56 0.12 -1.40
N LEU A 14 -25.34 0.20 -2.70
CA LEU A 14 -25.99 -0.65 -3.72
C LEU A 14 -25.59 -2.13 -3.59
N THR A 15 -24.34 -2.41 -3.23
CA THR A 15 -23.83 -3.80 -3.09
C THR A 15 -23.88 -4.30 -1.65
N GLN A 16 -24.69 -3.73 -0.77
CA GLN A 16 -24.73 -4.10 0.64
C GLN A 16 -25.02 -5.58 0.85
N HIS A 17 -25.88 -6.19 0.04
CA HIS A 17 -26.23 -7.60 0.09
C HIS A 17 -25.03 -8.54 -0.18
N GLU A 18 -24.01 -8.08 -0.91
CA GLU A 18 -22.81 -8.87 -1.25
C GLU A 18 -21.77 -8.91 -0.12
N TRP A 19 -21.67 -7.85 0.67
CA TRP A 19 -20.61 -7.73 1.69
C TRP A 19 -21.13 -7.76 3.13
N ASP A 20 -22.43 -7.54 3.36
CA ASP A 20 -23.01 -7.45 4.71
C ASP A 20 -23.70 -8.76 5.14
N HIS A 21 -22.98 -9.87 5.03
CA HIS A 21 -23.47 -11.20 5.45
C HIS A 21 -22.41 -11.95 6.29
N PRO A 22 -22.82 -12.95 7.10
CA PRO A 22 -21.94 -13.63 8.07
C PRO A 22 -20.71 -14.32 7.47
N ALA A 23 -20.77 -14.77 6.22
CA ALA A 23 -19.64 -15.40 5.54
C ALA A 23 -18.52 -14.42 5.17
N GLU A 24 -18.82 -13.11 5.07
CA GLU A 24 -17.78 -12.11 4.84
C GLU A 24 -17.05 -11.78 6.14
N ARG A 25 -15.77 -11.40 6.04
CA ARG A 25 -14.95 -11.06 7.20
C ARG A 25 -15.51 -9.86 7.95
N ALA A 26 -15.59 -9.95 9.28
CA ALA A 26 -16.09 -8.88 10.14
C ALA A 26 -15.42 -7.53 9.85
N ALA A 27 -14.10 -7.51 9.64
CA ALA A 27 -13.36 -6.29 9.33
C ALA A 27 -13.80 -5.61 8.02
N VAL A 28 -14.26 -6.37 7.00
CA VAL A 28 -14.81 -5.82 5.76
C VAL A 28 -16.17 -5.20 6.03
N ARG A 29 -17.07 -5.96 6.66
CA ARG A 29 -18.42 -5.50 7.02
C ARG A 29 -18.37 -4.22 7.84
N ASP A 30 -17.58 -4.20 8.91
CA ASP A 30 -17.46 -3.06 9.83
C ASP A 30 -16.91 -1.82 9.14
N ASN A 31 -15.90 -1.99 8.27
CA ASN A 31 -15.36 -0.86 7.53
C ASN A 31 -16.35 -0.29 6.51
N PHE A 32 -17.07 -1.13 5.78
CA PHE A 32 -18.04 -0.67 4.80
C PHE A 32 -19.25 -0.01 5.45
N ARG A 33 -19.80 -0.59 6.54
CA ARG A 33 -20.83 0.06 7.37
C ARG A 33 -20.39 1.43 7.87
N LYS A 34 -19.17 1.55 8.39
CA LYS A 34 -18.59 2.84 8.82
C LYS A 34 -18.48 3.84 7.68
N VAL A 35 -18.10 3.41 6.48
CA VAL A 35 -18.01 4.29 5.30
C VAL A 35 -19.39 4.79 4.89
N CYS A 36 -20.40 3.91 4.82
CA CYS A 36 -21.78 4.29 4.52
C CYS A 36 -22.36 5.26 5.54
N ALA A 37 -22.07 5.06 6.83
CA ALA A 37 -22.49 5.95 7.91
C ALA A 37 -21.67 7.26 8.03
N CYS A 38 -20.61 7.44 7.24
CA CYS A 38 -19.70 8.60 7.38
C CYS A 38 -20.41 9.92 7.11
N ARG A 39 -20.34 10.85 8.07
CA ARG A 39 -20.99 12.18 8.02
C ARG A 39 -22.51 12.11 7.91
N THR A 40 -23.10 11.09 8.51
CA THR A 40 -24.56 10.96 8.66
C THR A 40 -24.94 10.95 10.14
N PRO A 41 -26.23 11.13 10.48
CA PRO A 41 -26.73 11.04 11.85
C PRO A 41 -26.39 9.69 12.54
N ALA A 42 -26.19 8.61 11.77
CA ALA A 42 -25.87 7.27 12.29
C ALA A 42 -24.55 7.21 13.09
N LEU A 43 -23.62 8.14 12.86
CA LEU A 43 -22.38 8.25 13.66
C LEU A 43 -22.48 9.33 14.77
N GLY A 44 -23.66 9.93 14.96
CA GLY A 44 -23.82 11.08 15.86
C GLY A 44 -23.24 12.37 15.27
N GLY A 45 -23.17 13.40 16.09
CA GLY A 45 -22.66 14.70 15.66
C GLY A 45 -22.66 15.71 16.80
N GLU A 46 -22.15 16.89 16.50
CA GLU A 46 -22.12 18.04 17.41
C GLU A 46 -22.98 19.17 16.82
N VAL A 47 -23.73 19.83 17.69
CA VAL A 47 -24.57 20.99 17.32
C VAL A 47 -23.84 22.24 17.76
N TYR A 48 -23.62 23.15 16.82
CA TYR A 48 -23.06 24.46 17.07
C TYR A 48 -24.18 25.51 16.91
N ALA A 49 -24.50 26.20 17.97
CA ALA A 49 -25.47 27.31 17.98
C ALA A 49 -24.75 28.66 17.86
N SER A 50 -25.26 29.55 17.05
CA SER A 50 -24.80 30.92 16.89
C SER A 50 -25.99 31.86 16.70
N ALA A 51 -25.75 33.16 16.69
CA ALA A 51 -26.80 34.18 16.37
C ALA A 51 -27.41 33.97 14.97
N ALA A 52 -26.71 33.29 14.06
CA ALA A 52 -27.16 32.95 12.70
C ALA A 52 -27.96 31.64 12.63
N GLY A 53 -28.15 30.93 13.75
CA GLY A 53 -28.85 29.64 13.85
C GLY A 53 -27.97 28.49 14.27
N GLU A 54 -28.55 27.30 14.19
CA GLU A 54 -27.86 26.03 14.56
C GLU A 54 -27.30 25.33 13.34
N LYS A 55 -26.13 24.67 13.50
CA LYS A 55 -25.49 23.85 12.49
C LYS A 55 -25.01 22.54 13.08
N VAL A 56 -25.45 21.45 12.48
CA VAL A 56 -25.05 20.11 12.87
C VAL A 56 -23.85 19.63 12.06
N PHE A 57 -22.82 19.15 12.75
CA PHE A 57 -21.64 18.50 12.13
C PHE A 57 -21.60 17.03 12.53
N HIS A 58 -21.94 16.15 11.61
CA HIS A 58 -21.89 14.71 11.87
C HIS A 58 -20.46 14.17 11.91
N HIS A 59 -20.22 13.22 12.79
CA HIS A 59 -18.92 12.59 12.95
C HIS A 59 -18.45 11.85 11.70
N THR A 60 -17.14 11.70 11.60
CA THR A 60 -16.46 11.03 10.49
C THR A 60 -16.04 9.63 10.85
N CYS A 61 -16.06 8.68 9.90
CA CYS A 61 -15.77 7.26 10.17
C CYS A 61 -14.29 6.95 10.42
N LYS A 62 -13.35 7.83 10.10
CA LYS A 62 -11.89 7.66 10.17
C LYS A 62 -11.35 6.40 9.45
N SER A 63 -12.19 5.72 8.66
CA SER A 63 -11.81 4.53 7.91
C SER A 63 -10.82 4.86 6.79
N LYS A 64 -9.84 3.97 6.57
CA LYS A 64 -8.92 4.06 5.44
C LYS A 64 -9.62 3.89 4.09
N CYS A 65 -10.76 3.16 4.08
CA CYS A 65 -11.57 2.93 2.88
C CYS A 65 -12.50 4.12 2.55
N CYS A 66 -12.63 5.09 3.44
CA CYS A 66 -13.43 6.28 3.19
C CYS A 66 -12.64 7.32 2.40
N PRO A 67 -13.09 7.75 1.21
CA PRO A 67 -12.36 8.73 0.39
C PRO A 67 -12.06 10.04 1.12
N SER A 68 -13.06 10.56 1.85
CA SER A 68 -12.91 11.83 2.59
C SER A 68 -11.97 11.69 3.79
N CYS A 69 -12.16 10.63 4.61
CA CYS A 69 -11.33 10.39 5.79
C CYS A 69 -9.91 9.99 5.41
N GLY A 70 -9.75 9.17 4.37
CA GLY A 70 -8.45 8.77 3.85
C GLY A 70 -7.65 9.95 3.31
N ASN A 71 -8.30 10.85 2.56
CA ASN A 71 -7.64 12.05 2.05
C ASN A 71 -7.16 12.98 3.18
N ARG A 72 -8.02 13.26 4.16
CA ARG A 72 -7.64 14.08 5.33
C ARG A 72 -6.46 13.45 6.09
N ALA A 73 -6.50 12.16 6.32
CA ALA A 73 -5.43 11.47 7.03
C ALA A 73 -4.12 11.45 6.22
N THR A 74 -4.18 11.44 4.89
CA THR A 74 -3.00 11.60 4.03
C THR A 74 -2.39 12.98 4.16
N LEU A 75 -3.20 14.04 4.15
CA LEU A 75 -2.71 15.42 4.30
C LEU A 75 -2.02 15.63 5.66
N LEU A 76 -2.62 15.16 6.75
CA LEU A 76 -2.00 15.22 8.09
C LEU A 76 -0.68 14.46 8.13
N TRP A 77 -0.64 13.26 7.57
CA TRP A 77 0.59 12.47 7.48
C TRP A 77 1.68 13.20 6.68
N LEU A 78 1.32 13.84 5.55
CA LEU A 78 2.27 14.62 4.75
C LEU A 78 2.85 15.80 5.53
N GLU A 79 2.03 16.49 6.32
CA GLU A 79 2.46 17.59 7.19
C GLU A 79 3.42 17.10 8.28
N GLU A 80 3.08 15.97 8.95
CA GLU A 80 3.95 15.32 9.92
C GLU A 80 5.29 14.92 9.30
N GLN A 81 5.28 14.30 8.11
CA GLN A 81 6.52 13.90 7.44
C GLN A 81 7.33 15.10 6.94
N TRP A 82 6.66 16.17 6.51
CA TRP A 82 7.34 17.39 6.12
C TRP A 82 8.14 17.98 7.28
N ALA A 83 7.60 17.94 8.48
CA ALA A 83 8.28 18.43 9.69
C ALA A 83 9.40 17.46 10.17
N ALA A 84 9.14 16.15 10.08
CA ALA A 84 10.03 15.14 10.67
C ALA A 84 11.23 14.76 9.78
N LEU A 85 11.04 14.72 8.46
CA LEU A 85 12.09 14.29 7.54
C LEU A 85 13.16 15.38 7.33
N PRO A 86 14.43 15.01 7.26
CA PRO A 86 15.50 15.95 6.88
C PRO A 86 15.33 16.40 5.43
N ASP A 87 15.96 17.55 5.09
CA ASP A 87 15.99 18.07 3.72
C ASP A 87 17.09 17.39 2.91
N ILE A 88 16.85 16.17 2.52
CA ILE A 88 17.73 15.32 1.71
C ILE A 88 17.01 14.85 0.46
N SER A 89 17.76 14.26 -0.45
CA SER A 89 17.20 13.61 -1.65
C SER A 89 16.67 12.21 -1.36
N PHE A 90 15.69 11.78 -2.16
CA PHE A 90 15.03 10.48 -2.03
C PHE A 90 14.93 9.77 -3.37
N VAL A 91 14.79 8.44 -3.31
CA VAL A 91 14.53 7.54 -4.45
C VAL A 91 13.29 6.71 -4.16
N GLY A 92 12.43 6.56 -5.14
CA GLY A 92 11.29 5.63 -5.07
C GLY A 92 11.68 4.28 -5.66
N ILE A 93 11.41 3.20 -4.91
CA ILE A 93 11.66 1.83 -5.39
C ILE A 93 10.34 1.05 -5.31
N VAL A 94 9.98 0.36 -6.40
CA VAL A 94 8.83 -0.54 -6.41
C VAL A 94 9.33 -1.98 -6.52
N LEU A 95 9.04 -2.78 -5.51
CA LEU A 95 9.36 -4.20 -5.50
C LEU A 95 8.10 -5.00 -5.81
N THR A 96 8.13 -5.78 -6.88
CA THR A 96 7.04 -6.69 -7.26
C THR A 96 7.50 -8.14 -7.14
N MET A 97 6.57 -9.07 -7.39
CA MET A 97 6.86 -10.49 -7.45
C MET A 97 6.10 -11.15 -8.61
N PRO A 98 6.53 -12.31 -9.11
CA PRO A 98 5.85 -13.03 -10.18
C PRO A 98 4.41 -13.35 -9.86
N LYS A 99 3.57 -13.31 -10.91
CA LYS A 99 2.12 -13.58 -10.81
C LYS A 99 1.81 -14.93 -10.19
N VAL A 100 2.65 -15.91 -10.39
CA VAL A 100 2.52 -17.27 -9.86
C VAL A 100 2.45 -17.32 -8.33
N PHE A 101 3.06 -16.38 -7.62
CA PHE A 101 2.97 -16.27 -6.16
C PHE A 101 1.75 -15.50 -5.64
N TRP A 102 1.04 -14.75 -6.49
CA TRP A 102 -0.10 -13.94 -6.01
C TRP A 102 -1.21 -14.75 -5.36
N PRO A 103 -1.62 -15.93 -5.90
CA PRO A 103 -2.62 -16.77 -5.25
C PRO A 103 -2.20 -17.22 -3.85
N VAL A 104 -0.90 -17.55 -3.66
CA VAL A 104 -0.36 -17.96 -2.37
C VAL A 104 -0.51 -16.83 -1.34
N PHE A 105 -0.10 -15.62 -1.67
CA PHE A 105 -0.27 -14.45 -0.80
C PHE A 105 -1.74 -14.07 -0.60
N LYS A 106 -2.62 -14.30 -1.57
CA LYS A 106 -4.06 -14.06 -1.45
C LYS A 106 -4.70 -15.02 -0.44
N ALA A 107 -4.32 -16.30 -0.49
CA ALA A 107 -4.82 -17.35 0.41
C ALA A 107 -4.22 -17.25 1.82
N HIS A 108 -2.95 -16.83 1.92
CA HIS A 108 -2.18 -16.75 3.17
C HIS A 108 -1.85 -15.29 3.52
N ARG A 109 -2.88 -14.51 3.85
CA ARG A 109 -2.74 -13.05 4.07
C ARG A 109 -1.78 -12.67 5.20
N HIS A 110 -1.58 -13.53 6.19
CA HIS A 110 -0.61 -13.31 7.26
C HIS A 110 0.81 -13.12 6.71
N LEU A 111 1.18 -13.81 5.62
CA LEU A 111 2.48 -13.64 4.99
C LEU A 111 2.71 -12.23 4.41
N GLN A 112 1.63 -11.53 4.08
CA GLN A 112 1.76 -10.18 3.54
C GLN A 112 2.22 -9.18 4.60
N HIS A 113 2.01 -9.45 5.89
CA HIS A 113 2.44 -8.57 6.98
C HIS A 113 3.96 -8.45 7.09
N ASP A 114 4.68 -9.47 6.66
CA ASP A 114 6.15 -9.52 6.76
C ASP A 114 6.83 -8.88 5.54
N LEU A 115 6.13 -8.76 4.41
CA LEU A 115 6.70 -8.21 3.17
C LEU A 115 7.34 -6.82 3.34
N PRO A 116 6.74 -5.85 4.07
CA PRO A 116 7.37 -4.55 4.29
C PRO A 116 8.72 -4.65 5.00
N ALA A 117 8.80 -5.46 6.04
CA ALA A 117 10.05 -5.69 6.78
C ALA A 117 11.09 -6.39 5.91
N LEU A 118 10.66 -7.39 5.13
CA LEU A 118 11.52 -8.11 4.19
C LEU A 118 12.12 -7.17 3.14
N GLY A 119 11.29 -6.31 2.52
CA GLY A 119 11.75 -5.32 1.55
C GLY A 119 12.73 -4.31 2.15
N ALA A 120 12.45 -3.83 3.36
CA ALA A 120 13.35 -2.93 4.07
C ALA A 120 14.68 -3.60 4.39
N ALA A 121 14.67 -4.86 4.84
CA ALA A 121 15.87 -5.64 5.12
C ALA A 121 16.75 -5.83 3.87
N VAL A 122 16.14 -6.12 2.73
CA VAL A 122 16.85 -6.24 1.43
C VAL A 122 17.62 -4.97 1.10
N LEU A 123 16.98 -3.80 1.18
CA LEU A 123 17.64 -2.54 0.85
C LEU A 123 18.68 -2.13 1.90
N GLN A 124 18.42 -2.38 3.18
CA GLN A 124 19.41 -2.13 4.23
C GLN A 124 20.65 -3.03 4.05
N GLN A 125 20.45 -4.31 3.71
CA GLN A 125 21.55 -5.24 3.46
C GLN A 125 22.36 -4.85 2.23
N TRP A 126 21.68 -4.46 1.14
CA TRP A 126 22.31 -3.94 -0.08
C TRP A 126 23.20 -2.71 0.24
N ALA A 127 22.65 -1.72 0.91
CA ALA A 127 23.35 -0.49 1.24
C ALA A 127 24.51 -0.74 2.23
N TRP A 128 24.31 -1.65 3.17
CA TRP A 128 25.36 -2.03 4.11
C TRP A 128 26.52 -2.74 3.44
N ASN A 129 26.25 -3.68 2.55
CA ASN A 129 27.29 -4.45 1.88
C ASN A 129 28.17 -3.58 0.97
N LEU A 130 27.57 -2.62 0.26
CA LEU A 130 28.29 -1.81 -0.71
C LEU A 130 28.91 -0.53 -0.11
N TYR A 131 28.19 0.11 0.81
CA TYR A 131 28.54 1.47 1.25
C TYR A 131 28.77 1.57 2.77
N GLN A 132 28.48 0.51 3.53
CA GLN A 132 28.50 0.50 5.01
C GLN A 132 27.61 1.59 5.63
N VAL A 133 26.45 1.85 5.01
CA VAL A 133 25.51 2.90 5.45
C VAL A 133 24.17 2.33 5.89
N ARG A 134 23.45 3.12 6.70
CA ARG A 134 22.05 2.91 7.06
C ARG A 134 21.18 3.88 6.29
N LEU A 135 20.12 3.33 5.66
CA LEU A 135 19.15 4.10 4.89
C LEU A 135 17.97 4.52 5.77
N HIS A 136 17.37 5.67 5.45
CA HIS A 136 16.01 5.96 5.87
C HIS A 136 15.02 5.36 4.86
N ILE A 137 14.08 4.53 5.31
CA ILE A 137 13.15 3.80 4.45
C ILE A 137 11.73 3.92 4.98
N ILE A 138 10.80 4.33 4.12
CA ILE A 138 9.35 4.23 4.36
C ILE A 138 8.80 3.20 3.38
N VAL A 139 8.08 2.19 3.88
CA VAL A 139 7.48 1.14 3.05
C VAL A 139 5.97 1.24 3.07
N ILE A 140 5.36 1.24 1.89
CA ILE A 140 3.92 1.21 1.71
C ILE A 140 3.56 -0.05 0.92
N GLN A 141 2.81 -0.94 1.55
CA GLN A 141 2.34 -2.16 0.90
C GLN A 141 1.03 -1.91 0.16
N HIS A 142 0.98 -2.36 -1.09
CA HIS A 142 -0.24 -2.47 -1.88
C HIS A 142 -0.53 -3.93 -2.24
N THR A 143 -1.82 -4.25 -2.33
CA THR A 143 -2.30 -5.60 -2.67
C THR A 143 -3.14 -5.62 -3.94
N PHE A 144 -3.20 -4.51 -4.69
CA PHE A 144 -4.03 -4.34 -5.87
C PHE A 144 -3.29 -3.61 -6.99
N GLY A 145 -3.56 -4.01 -8.22
CA GLY A 145 -3.06 -3.37 -9.44
C GLY A 145 -4.01 -2.31 -10.02
N GLY A 146 -3.62 -1.68 -11.11
CA GLY A 146 -4.40 -0.67 -11.82
C GLY A 146 -5.73 -1.19 -12.38
N ARG A 147 -5.86 -2.49 -12.58
CA ARG A 147 -7.07 -3.21 -13.02
C ARG A 147 -7.90 -3.78 -11.87
N LEU A 148 -7.65 -3.37 -10.64
CA LEU A 148 -8.29 -3.88 -9.42
C LEU A 148 -8.02 -5.38 -9.13
N ASN A 149 -7.08 -5.98 -9.85
CA ASN A 149 -6.62 -7.35 -9.61
C ASN A 149 -5.76 -7.43 -8.35
N HIS A 150 -5.72 -8.60 -7.71
CA HIS A 150 -4.78 -8.85 -6.63
C HIS A 150 -3.35 -8.79 -7.18
N PHE A 151 -2.54 -7.89 -6.61
CA PHE A 151 -1.18 -7.62 -7.05
C PHE A 151 -0.36 -7.12 -5.84
N PRO A 152 0.18 -8.03 -5.02
CA PRO A 152 1.01 -7.63 -3.87
C PRO A 152 2.33 -7.04 -4.35
N HIS A 153 2.61 -5.82 -3.89
CA HIS A 153 3.85 -5.10 -4.19
C HIS A 153 4.14 -4.04 -3.13
N LEU A 154 5.39 -3.62 -3.07
CA LEU A 154 5.85 -2.60 -2.14
C LEU A 154 6.22 -1.34 -2.89
N HIS A 155 5.72 -0.20 -2.43
CA HIS A 155 6.28 1.11 -2.74
C HIS A 155 7.22 1.49 -1.60
N MET A 156 8.49 1.64 -1.92
CA MET A 156 9.52 2.00 -0.96
C MET A 156 10.04 3.39 -1.26
N MET A 157 10.16 4.19 -0.24
CA MET A 157 10.67 5.55 -0.30
C MET A 157 11.93 5.58 0.53
N VAL A 158 13.04 5.80 -0.16
CA VAL A 158 14.37 5.55 0.37
C VAL A 158 15.20 6.82 0.26
N SER A 159 15.98 7.18 1.28
CA SER A 159 16.96 8.25 1.17
C SER A 159 17.96 7.96 0.04
N ALA A 160 18.30 8.97 -0.78
CA ALA A 160 19.29 8.83 -1.86
C ALA A 160 20.72 8.70 -1.34
N GLY A 161 20.91 8.93 -0.05
CA GLY A 161 22.13 8.72 0.71
C GLY A 161 21.88 7.88 1.95
N GLY A 162 22.93 7.67 2.75
CA GLY A 162 22.85 6.93 4.00
C GLY A 162 23.84 7.41 5.05
N LEU A 163 23.50 7.15 6.32
CA LEU A 163 24.39 7.42 7.44
C LEU A 163 25.41 6.29 7.57
N LYS A 164 26.70 6.62 7.54
CA LYS A 164 27.80 5.72 7.89
C LYS A 164 28.02 5.78 9.41
N PRO A 165 27.56 4.80 10.19
CA PRO A 165 27.51 4.94 11.65
C PRO A 165 28.90 5.07 12.28
N ALA A 166 29.89 4.33 11.76
CA ALA A 166 31.26 4.34 12.29
C ALA A 166 31.94 5.71 12.20
N GLU A 167 31.54 6.55 11.23
CA GLU A 167 32.13 7.86 10.98
C GLU A 167 31.18 9.01 11.34
N ALA A 168 29.95 8.70 11.79
CA ALA A 168 28.84 9.64 11.98
C ALA A 168 28.65 10.57 10.76
N ARG A 169 28.90 10.06 9.54
CA ARG A 169 28.95 10.82 8.29
C ARG A 169 27.84 10.40 7.35
N TRP A 170 27.21 11.38 6.70
CA TRP A 170 26.28 11.16 5.60
C TRP A 170 27.03 10.90 4.28
N VAL A 171 26.63 9.89 3.54
CA VAL A 171 27.17 9.51 2.23
C VAL A 171 26.08 9.66 1.19
N GLU A 172 26.27 10.54 0.21
CA GLU A 172 25.34 10.81 -0.90
C GLU A 172 26.13 11.31 -2.12
N PRO A 173 25.74 10.95 -3.35
CA PRO A 173 24.66 10.01 -3.69
C PRO A 173 25.07 8.55 -3.56
N LEU A 174 24.07 7.68 -3.41
CA LEU A 174 24.23 6.24 -3.60
C LEU A 174 23.71 5.83 -4.99
N GLU A 175 24.38 4.92 -5.64
CA GLU A 175 23.97 4.36 -6.93
C GLU A 175 23.09 3.13 -6.70
N PHE A 176 21.78 3.28 -6.88
CA PHE A 176 20.82 2.20 -6.69
C PHE A 176 20.82 1.26 -7.88
N ASP A 177 21.63 0.22 -7.82
CA ASP A 177 21.69 -0.83 -8.84
C ASP A 177 20.41 -1.68 -8.80
N ARG A 178 19.58 -1.48 -9.83
CA ARG A 178 18.31 -2.20 -9.98
C ARG A 178 18.49 -3.70 -10.07
N GLU A 179 19.52 -4.18 -10.75
CA GLU A 179 19.75 -5.61 -10.97
C GLU A 179 20.15 -6.30 -9.66
N GLN A 180 21.08 -5.72 -8.93
CA GLN A 180 21.47 -6.25 -7.61
C GLN A 180 20.30 -6.28 -6.63
N ILE A 181 19.51 -5.20 -6.56
CA ILE A 181 18.32 -5.14 -5.70
C ILE A 181 17.30 -6.20 -6.13
N MET A 182 17.11 -6.39 -7.44
CA MET A 182 16.22 -7.42 -7.99
C MET A 182 16.65 -8.82 -7.55
N ILE A 183 17.92 -9.14 -7.66
CA ILE A 183 18.47 -10.43 -7.27
C ILE A 183 18.23 -10.68 -5.77
N LEU A 184 18.57 -9.70 -4.93
CA LEU A 184 18.37 -9.80 -3.48
C LEU A 184 16.89 -9.95 -3.10
N TRP A 185 16.01 -9.19 -3.75
CA TRP A 185 14.56 -9.29 -3.53
C TRP A 185 14.02 -10.66 -3.92
N ARG A 186 14.42 -11.18 -5.08
CA ARG A 186 14.04 -12.51 -5.56
C ARG A 186 14.43 -13.58 -4.54
N PHE A 187 15.68 -13.59 -4.10
CA PHE A 187 16.15 -14.52 -3.08
C PHE A 187 15.40 -14.39 -1.75
N ALA A 188 15.14 -13.17 -1.31
CA ALA A 188 14.43 -12.93 -0.07
C ALA A 188 13.00 -13.47 -0.10
N VAL A 189 12.22 -13.20 -1.17
CA VAL A 189 10.83 -13.69 -1.30
C VAL A 189 10.79 -15.21 -1.44
N THR A 190 11.64 -15.79 -2.26
CA THR A 190 11.67 -17.25 -2.48
C THR A 190 12.10 -17.99 -1.22
N ALA A 191 13.12 -17.53 -0.51
CA ALA A 191 13.54 -18.09 0.77
C ALA A 191 12.44 -17.94 1.85
N TYR A 192 11.75 -16.80 1.88
CA TYR A 192 10.61 -16.57 2.78
C TYR A 192 9.47 -17.57 2.53
N LEU A 193 9.07 -17.76 1.28
CA LEU A 193 8.03 -18.71 0.90
C LEU A 193 8.45 -20.17 1.18
N TRP A 194 9.69 -20.53 0.86
CA TRP A 194 10.24 -21.85 1.17
C TRP A 194 10.22 -22.14 2.68
N LYS A 195 10.68 -21.16 3.48
CA LYS A 195 10.63 -21.26 4.94
C LYS A 195 9.19 -21.41 5.45
N ALA A 196 8.27 -20.58 4.97
CA ALA A 196 6.86 -20.64 5.36
C ALA A 196 6.23 -22.00 5.04
N ASN A 197 6.57 -22.60 3.89
CA ASN A 197 6.11 -23.95 3.52
C ASN A 197 6.69 -25.02 4.44
N ARG A 198 7.99 -24.99 4.66
CA ARG A 198 8.69 -25.93 5.55
C ARG A 198 8.17 -25.87 6.99
N ASP A 199 7.88 -24.68 7.48
CA ASP A 199 7.40 -24.45 8.85
C ASP A 199 5.89 -24.71 9.00
N GLY A 200 5.20 -25.20 7.94
CA GLY A 200 3.79 -25.56 7.95
C GLY A 200 2.82 -24.38 8.01
N LEU A 201 3.27 -23.17 7.69
CA LEU A 201 2.45 -21.96 7.70
C LEU A 201 1.53 -21.85 6.47
N LEU A 202 1.76 -22.70 5.45
CA LEU A 202 0.99 -22.72 4.22
C LEU A 202 0.02 -23.90 4.20
N ARG A 203 -1.24 -23.65 3.84
CA ARG A 203 -2.25 -24.71 3.64
C ARG A 203 -2.00 -25.37 2.29
N LYS A 204 -1.71 -26.67 2.27
CA LYS A 204 -1.41 -27.45 1.06
C LYS A 204 -2.50 -27.33 -0.01
N SER A 205 -3.77 -27.30 0.38
CA SER A 205 -4.92 -27.12 -0.53
C SER A 205 -4.96 -25.80 -1.29
N HIS A 206 -4.16 -24.80 -0.88
CA HIS A 206 -4.08 -23.49 -1.50
C HIS A 206 -2.73 -23.23 -2.19
N LEU A 207 -1.90 -24.27 -2.31
CA LEU A 207 -0.62 -24.19 -3.02
C LEU A 207 -0.77 -24.79 -4.42
N PRO A 208 -0.01 -24.28 -5.40
CA PRO A 208 0.18 -24.97 -6.67
C PRO A 208 0.73 -26.37 -6.43
N GLU A 209 0.38 -27.30 -7.30
CA GLU A 209 1.08 -28.57 -7.43
C GLU A 209 2.57 -28.29 -7.67
N GLU A 210 3.46 -29.07 -7.08
CA GLU A 210 4.92 -28.88 -7.20
C GLU A 210 5.41 -27.48 -6.72
N PHE A 211 4.81 -26.94 -5.65
CA PHE A 211 5.14 -25.59 -5.15
C PHE A 211 6.63 -25.37 -4.87
N ASN A 212 7.34 -26.41 -4.40
CA ASN A 212 8.79 -26.30 -4.16
C ASN A 212 9.57 -26.15 -5.48
N ASP A 213 9.20 -26.88 -6.52
CA ASP A 213 9.83 -26.77 -7.84
C ASP A 213 9.59 -25.41 -8.44
N LEU A 214 8.38 -24.88 -8.28
CA LEU A 214 8.06 -23.51 -8.66
C LEU A 214 8.94 -22.47 -7.95
N ILE A 215 9.23 -22.64 -6.66
CA ILE A 215 10.16 -21.76 -5.94
C ILE A 215 11.57 -21.88 -6.54
N HIS A 216 12.02 -23.10 -6.84
CA HIS A 216 13.34 -23.33 -7.45
C HIS A 216 13.47 -22.73 -8.85
N GLU A 217 12.41 -22.79 -9.66
CA GLU A 217 12.36 -22.13 -10.96
C GLU A 217 12.45 -20.61 -10.82
N GLU A 218 11.65 -20.02 -9.92
CA GLU A 218 11.63 -18.58 -9.72
C GLU A 218 12.94 -18.03 -9.13
N VAL A 219 13.67 -18.80 -8.33
CA VAL A 219 15.03 -18.44 -7.86
C VAL A 219 16.00 -18.28 -9.04
N ARG A 220 15.86 -19.09 -10.09
CA ARG A 220 16.74 -19.10 -11.27
C ARG A 220 16.29 -18.18 -12.39
N ARG A 221 15.08 -17.58 -12.26
CA ARG A 221 14.53 -16.71 -13.31
C ARG A 221 15.39 -15.45 -13.46
N ASP A 222 15.74 -15.11 -14.67
CA ASP A 222 16.64 -13.98 -14.96
C ASP A 222 16.06 -12.63 -14.55
N TYR A 223 14.74 -12.48 -14.60
CA TYR A 223 14.10 -11.19 -14.40
C TYR A 223 12.87 -11.24 -13.50
N TRP A 224 12.89 -10.38 -12.46
CA TRP A 224 11.71 -9.92 -11.72
C TRP A 224 11.54 -8.42 -11.92
N HIS A 225 10.32 -7.97 -12.05
CA HIS A 225 10.05 -6.56 -12.31
C HIS A 225 10.27 -5.73 -11.04
N ILE A 226 11.27 -4.84 -11.10
CA ILE A 226 11.46 -3.76 -10.12
C ILE A 226 11.61 -2.43 -10.85
N HIS A 227 11.19 -1.37 -10.19
CA HIS A 227 11.34 -0.02 -10.70
C HIS A 227 12.09 0.84 -9.70
N VAL A 228 13.08 1.59 -10.18
CA VAL A 228 13.81 2.59 -9.41
C VAL A 228 13.60 3.93 -10.10
N THR A 229 13.09 4.91 -9.36
CA THR A 229 12.88 6.27 -9.90
C THR A 229 14.18 7.04 -9.95
N PRO A 230 14.28 8.10 -10.75
CA PRO A 230 15.31 9.11 -10.56
C PRO A 230 15.24 9.70 -9.15
N THR A 231 16.37 10.25 -8.70
CA THR A 231 16.48 10.98 -7.44
C THR A 231 15.55 12.21 -7.45
N MET A 232 14.88 12.44 -6.34
CA MET A 232 13.92 13.54 -6.20
C MET A 232 14.11 14.29 -4.88
N SER A 233 13.78 15.59 -4.87
CA SER A 233 13.78 16.39 -3.65
C SER A 233 12.72 15.94 -2.65
N LYS A 234 12.86 16.30 -1.37
CA LYS A 234 11.87 16.04 -0.30
C LYS A 234 10.46 16.45 -0.72
N LYS A 235 10.29 17.60 -1.38
CA LYS A 235 8.97 18.06 -1.87
C LYS A 235 8.34 17.09 -2.87
N HIS A 236 9.08 16.70 -3.89
CA HIS A 236 8.61 15.78 -4.92
C HIS A 236 8.38 14.37 -4.34
N PHE A 237 9.25 13.93 -3.45
CA PHE A 237 9.14 12.69 -2.71
C PHE A 237 7.85 12.62 -1.91
N LEU A 238 7.52 13.63 -1.09
CA LEU A 238 6.28 13.66 -0.33
C LEU A 238 5.04 13.73 -1.22
N GLY A 239 5.10 14.47 -2.33
CA GLY A 239 4.04 14.46 -3.35
C GLY A 239 3.86 13.09 -3.99
N TYR A 240 4.94 12.32 -4.19
CA TYR A 240 4.89 10.94 -4.64
C TYR A 240 4.29 10.02 -3.55
N ALA A 241 4.79 10.11 -2.32
CA ALA A 241 4.35 9.32 -1.17
C ALA A 241 2.85 9.47 -0.89
N GLY A 242 2.34 10.71 -0.91
CA GLY A 242 0.93 11.00 -0.68
C GLY A 242 -0.03 10.31 -1.65
N ARG A 243 0.45 9.94 -2.84
CA ARG A 243 -0.34 9.18 -3.82
C ARG A 243 -0.53 7.71 -3.45
N TYR A 244 0.32 7.18 -2.56
CA TYR A 244 0.36 5.75 -2.24
C TYR A 244 0.01 5.42 -0.78
N ILE A 245 0.31 6.31 0.19
CA ILE A 245 0.24 6.00 1.63
C ILE A 245 -1.14 5.50 2.11
N ARG A 246 -2.22 6.05 1.56
CA ARG A 246 -3.59 5.65 1.89
C ARG A 246 -4.45 5.50 0.63
N ARG A 247 -3.84 4.95 -0.41
CA ARG A 247 -4.52 4.80 -1.68
C ARG A 247 -5.63 3.75 -1.59
N LEU A 248 -6.83 4.18 -1.96
CA LEU A 248 -7.90 3.25 -2.30
C LEU A 248 -7.57 2.51 -3.59
N PRO A 249 -8.08 1.27 -3.78
CA PRO A 249 -7.92 0.53 -5.03
C PRO A 249 -8.33 1.34 -6.25
N ILE A 250 -9.38 2.15 -6.12
CA ILE A 250 -9.85 3.07 -7.14
C ILE A 250 -10.03 4.48 -6.57
N ALA A 251 -9.52 5.49 -7.29
CA ALA A 251 -9.81 6.89 -6.97
C ALA A 251 -11.24 7.25 -7.43
N GLN A 252 -11.97 8.08 -6.67
CA GLN A 252 -13.33 8.49 -7.03
C GLN A 252 -13.39 9.14 -8.41
N SER A 253 -12.38 9.92 -8.80
CA SER A 253 -12.28 10.56 -10.13
C SER A 253 -12.19 9.57 -11.29
N ARG A 254 -11.93 8.30 -11.02
CA ARG A 254 -11.92 7.23 -12.03
C ARG A 254 -13.27 6.54 -12.18
N ILE A 255 -14.21 6.76 -11.26
CA ILE A 255 -15.56 6.21 -11.32
C ILE A 255 -16.38 7.19 -12.15
N LEU A 256 -16.82 6.78 -13.33
CA LEU A 256 -17.51 7.61 -14.30
C LEU A 256 -19.04 7.54 -14.13
N LYS A 257 -19.56 6.34 -13.81
CA LYS A 257 -20.98 6.07 -13.69
C LYS A 257 -21.23 5.00 -12.63
N VAL A 258 -22.28 5.15 -11.85
CA VAL A 258 -22.78 4.14 -10.90
C VAL A 258 -24.29 4.06 -11.04
N THR A 259 -24.80 2.91 -11.45
CA THR A 259 -26.23 2.55 -11.47
C THR A 259 -26.47 1.33 -10.58
N GLU A 260 -27.68 0.82 -10.54
CA GLU A 260 -28.03 -0.42 -9.85
C GLU A 260 -27.34 -1.64 -10.49
N ASP A 261 -27.16 -1.61 -11.83
CA ASP A 261 -26.70 -2.77 -12.60
C ASP A 261 -25.20 -2.69 -12.97
N GLU A 262 -24.61 -1.49 -13.01
CA GLU A 262 -23.26 -1.34 -13.51
C GLU A 262 -22.45 -0.23 -12.81
N VAL A 263 -21.13 -0.45 -12.78
CA VAL A 263 -20.14 0.56 -12.42
C VAL A 263 -19.16 0.73 -13.59
N VAL A 264 -19.15 1.92 -14.19
CA VAL A 264 -18.20 2.27 -15.25
C VAL A 264 -17.04 3.04 -14.66
N TYR A 265 -15.81 2.59 -14.93
CA TYR A 265 -14.62 3.27 -14.43
C TYR A 265 -13.45 3.23 -15.42
N LEU A 266 -12.54 4.20 -15.28
CA LEU A 266 -11.29 4.23 -16.04
C LEU A 266 -10.29 3.20 -15.49
N ALA A 267 -10.04 2.14 -16.23
CA ALA A 267 -8.92 1.25 -15.96
C ALA A 267 -7.60 1.94 -16.36
N ARG A 268 -6.53 1.69 -15.60
CA ARG A 268 -5.19 2.09 -16.04
C ARG A 268 -4.65 1.00 -16.96
N ALA A 269 -4.16 1.40 -18.11
CA ALA A 269 -3.30 0.53 -18.90
C ALA A 269 -2.06 0.16 -18.06
N VAL A 270 -1.65 -1.08 -18.19
CA VAL A 270 -0.41 -1.62 -17.57
C VAL A 270 0.73 -1.34 -18.51
#